data_01010ae818a13ebd3d7c7d4a2cfe3536
#
_entry.id   01010ae818a13ebd3d7c7d4a2cfe3536
#
_cell.length_a   1.000
_cell.length_b   1.000
_cell.length_c   1.000
_cell.angle_alpha   90.00
_cell.angle_beta   90.00
_cell.angle_gamma   90.00
#
_symmetry.space_group_name_H-M   'P 1'
#
loop_
_entity.id
_entity.type
_entity.pdbx_description
1 polymer ?
#
loop_
_entity_poly.entity_id
_entity_poly.type
_entity_poly.pdbx_seq_one_letter_code
_entity_poly.pdbx_strand_id
1 'polypeptide(L)'
;LVLSTGSGSQDIGYGAFFEEESASVEFTVRWLDLARVKVTKKDKNSKVNLSGAVFGIYADSACKNLLVQMPATDSNGTSEVELPKTQDTVYLKEISVPEGYKLNTESFNVKLETGKTTSVAVTNEEQKGKITIRKKGEVLTGVTGEEGNLTFVYGNADFAGAEYNIYAAEDIYSQDKVTKVHKAGDLVESLT
;
A
#
# COMPACT_ATOMS: atom_id res chain seq x y z
N LEU A 1 -19.27 -7.66 -35.57
CA LEU A 1 -18.39 -8.83 -35.51
C LEU A 1 -17.41 -8.60 -34.36
N VAL A 2 -17.51 -9.33 -33.26
CA VAL A 2 -16.53 -9.23 -32.16
C VAL A 2 -15.61 -10.44 -32.31
N LEU A 3 -14.37 -10.21 -32.75
CA LEU A 3 -13.32 -11.20 -32.72
C LEU A 3 -12.65 -11.14 -31.32
N SER A 4 -12.88 -12.14 -30.49
CA SER A 4 -12.12 -12.27 -29.24
C SER A 4 -10.79 -12.96 -29.51
N THR A 5 -9.70 -12.46 -28.95
CA THR A 5 -8.34 -13.01 -29.04
C THR A 5 -8.14 -14.17 -28.07
N GLY A 6 -9.04 -15.15 -28.08
CA GLY A 6 -8.85 -16.44 -27.42
C GLY A 6 -8.40 -17.46 -28.46
N SER A 7 -7.46 -18.32 -28.10
CA SER A 7 -7.06 -19.46 -28.94
C SER A 7 -8.24 -20.44 -29.10
N GLY A 8 -9.03 -20.24 -30.14
CA GLY A 8 -10.16 -21.09 -30.51
C GLY A 8 -10.72 -20.61 -31.83
N SER A 9 -10.93 -21.54 -32.75
CA SER A 9 -11.69 -21.25 -33.97
C SER A 9 -13.12 -20.88 -33.59
N GLN A 10 -13.54 -19.66 -33.89
CA GLN A 10 -14.95 -19.32 -33.85
C GLN A 10 -15.55 -19.56 -35.22
N ASP A 11 -16.53 -20.47 -35.28
CA ASP A 11 -17.38 -20.59 -36.44
C ASP A 11 -18.18 -19.32 -36.63
N ILE A 12 -17.84 -18.58 -37.65
CA ILE A 12 -18.64 -17.47 -38.14
C ILE A 12 -19.79 -18.12 -38.91
N GLY A 13 -20.95 -18.24 -38.27
CA GLY A 13 -22.15 -18.73 -38.98
C GLY A 13 -22.45 -17.81 -40.19
N TYR A 14 -22.41 -18.38 -41.36
CA TYR A 14 -22.87 -17.71 -42.58
C TYR A 14 -24.39 -17.62 -42.53
N GLY A 15 -24.94 -16.55 -42.05
CA GLY A 15 -26.31 -16.17 -42.40
C GLY A 15 -26.37 -15.81 -43.87
N ALA A 16 -27.42 -16.20 -44.55
CA ALA A 16 -27.64 -16.02 -46.00
C ALA A 16 -27.81 -14.54 -46.41
N PHE A 17 -26.75 -13.77 -46.31
CA PHE A 17 -26.73 -12.35 -46.62
C PHE A 17 -26.04 -11.98 -47.94
N PHE A 18 -25.57 -12.96 -48.72
CA PHE A 18 -24.89 -12.69 -49.98
C PHE A 18 -25.64 -13.32 -51.14
N GLU A 19 -26.59 -12.57 -51.68
CA GLU A 19 -27.26 -12.92 -52.94
C GLU A 19 -26.50 -12.42 -54.20
N GLU A 20 -25.33 -11.74 -54.02
CA GLU A 20 -24.56 -11.24 -55.12
C GLU A 20 -23.15 -11.84 -55.19
N GLU A 21 -22.76 -12.22 -56.44
CA GLU A 21 -21.58 -13.03 -56.76
C GLU A 21 -20.21 -12.42 -56.49
N SER A 22 -20.08 -11.25 -55.83
CA SER A 22 -18.79 -10.59 -55.68
C SER A 22 -18.59 -9.78 -54.38
N ALA A 23 -19.17 -10.16 -53.28
CA ALA A 23 -18.87 -9.50 -52.01
C ALA A 23 -17.57 -10.07 -51.41
N SER A 24 -16.51 -9.26 -51.37
CA SER A 24 -15.29 -9.55 -50.63
C SER A 24 -15.30 -8.85 -49.27
N VAL A 25 -15.00 -9.58 -48.22
CA VAL A 25 -14.81 -9.01 -46.88
C VAL A 25 -13.33 -9.09 -46.52
N GLU A 26 -12.69 -7.95 -46.37
CA GLU A 26 -11.30 -7.89 -45.96
C GLU A 26 -11.20 -7.79 -44.43
N PHE A 27 -10.52 -8.73 -43.82
CA PHE A 27 -10.25 -8.74 -42.41
C PHE A 27 -8.80 -8.37 -42.15
N THR A 28 -8.58 -7.30 -41.40
CA THR A 28 -7.24 -6.98 -40.88
C THR A 28 -7.09 -7.55 -39.48
N VAL A 29 -6.29 -8.60 -39.37
CA VAL A 29 -5.91 -9.15 -38.05
C VAL A 29 -4.68 -8.42 -37.54
N ARG A 30 -4.81 -7.71 -36.44
CA ARG A 30 -3.66 -7.12 -35.74
C ARG A 30 -3.33 -7.98 -34.53
N TRP A 31 -2.11 -8.45 -34.50
CA TRP A 31 -1.56 -9.08 -33.28
C TRP A 31 -1.24 -7.97 -32.28
N LEU A 32 -1.75 -8.08 -31.08
CA LEU A 32 -1.35 -7.21 -29.99
C LEU A 32 -0.07 -7.76 -29.36
N ASP A 33 0.96 -6.94 -29.35
CA ASP A 33 2.15 -7.20 -28.54
C ASP A 33 1.75 -7.15 -27.07
N LEU A 34 1.89 -8.25 -26.36
CA LEU A 34 1.60 -8.35 -24.94
C LEU A 34 2.90 -8.32 -24.14
N ALA A 35 2.86 -7.67 -23.00
CA ALA A 35 3.92 -7.67 -22.00
C ALA A 35 3.32 -7.95 -20.62
N ARG A 36 4.14 -8.44 -19.68
CA ARG A 36 3.72 -8.71 -18.31
C ARG A 36 4.47 -7.84 -17.34
N VAL A 37 3.76 -7.39 -16.32
CA VAL A 37 4.35 -6.69 -15.18
C VAL A 37 4.04 -7.49 -13.93
N LYS A 38 5.11 -7.82 -13.17
CA LYS A 38 5.03 -8.52 -11.90
C LYS A 38 5.54 -7.63 -10.79
N VAL A 39 4.79 -7.54 -9.70
CA VAL A 39 5.21 -6.86 -8.47
C VAL A 39 5.54 -7.89 -7.41
N THR A 40 6.61 -7.64 -6.64
CA THR A 40 6.90 -8.34 -5.40
C THR A 40 6.87 -7.34 -4.26
N LYS A 41 5.99 -7.57 -3.30
CA LYS A 41 5.72 -6.67 -2.18
C LYS A 41 6.24 -7.23 -0.87
N LYS A 42 7.04 -6.44 -0.15
CA LYS A 42 7.63 -6.84 1.13
C LYS A 42 7.60 -5.72 2.15
N ASP A 43 7.62 -6.10 3.42
CA ASP A 43 7.98 -5.19 4.51
C ASP A 43 9.42 -4.70 4.33
N LYS A 44 9.65 -3.40 4.58
CA LYS A 44 10.96 -2.77 4.39
C LYS A 44 12.02 -3.31 5.35
N ASN A 45 11.64 -3.62 6.57
CA ASN A 45 12.54 -4.02 7.65
C ASN A 45 12.64 -5.55 7.78
N SER A 46 11.52 -6.22 8.03
CA SER A 46 11.46 -7.66 8.26
C SER A 46 11.63 -8.50 6.99
N LYS A 47 11.43 -7.90 5.80
CA LYS A 47 11.43 -8.57 4.49
C LYS A 47 10.31 -9.60 4.30
N VAL A 48 9.36 -9.65 5.21
CA VAL A 48 8.17 -10.51 5.09
C VAL A 48 7.33 -10.07 3.88
N ASN A 49 6.76 -11.04 3.19
CA ASN A 49 5.89 -10.79 2.04
C ASN A 49 4.58 -10.14 2.49
N LEU A 50 4.09 -9.15 1.75
CA LEU A 50 2.88 -8.41 2.08
C LEU A 50 1.77 -8.71 1.06
N SER A 51 0.67 -9.29 1.55
CA SER A 51 -0.55 -9.51 0.77
C SER A 51 -1.50 -8.32 0.88
N GLY A 52 -2.37 -8.14 -0.12
CA GLY A 52 -3.44 -7.14 -0.10
C GLY A 52 -3.04 -5.75 -0.63
N ALA A 53 -1.79 -5.53 -1.05
CA ALA A 53 -1.40 -4.30 -1.73
C ALA A 53 -1.92 -4.27 -3.16
N VAL A 54 -2.44 -3.12 -3.61
CA VAL A 54 -2.96 -2.91 -4.96
C VAL A 54 -2.12 -1.88 -5.68
N PHE A 55 -1.81 -2.15 -6.95
CA PHE A 55 -1.02 -1.28 -7.81
C PHE A 55 -1.80 -0.86 -9.05
N GLY A 56 -1.50 0.32 -9.56
CA GLY A 56 -1.94 0.79 -10.86
C GLY A 56 -0.77 0.91 -11.82
N ILE A 57 -1.02 0.58 -13.07
CA ILE A 57 -0.10 0.83 -14.18
C ILE A 57 -0.65 2.01 -14.98
N TYR A 58 0.18 3.02 -15.17
CA TYR A 58 -0.19 4.30 -15.78
C TYR A 58 0.62 4.57 -17.05
N ALA A 59 -0.02 5.27 -17.99
CA ALA A 59 0.62 5.67 -19.25
C ALA A 59 1.65 6.81 -19.07
N ASP A 60 1.51 7.62 -18.03
CA ASP A 60 2.29 8.84 -17.82
C ASP A 60 2.97 8.87 -16.44
N SER A 61 4.07 9.62 -16.35
CA SER A 61 4.89 9.75 -15.13
C SER A 61 4.17 10.45 -13.97
N ALA A 62 3.12 11.24 -14.25
CA ALA A 62 2.30 11.87 -13.24
C ALA A 62 1.23 10.91 -12.66
N CYS A 63 1.16 9.68 -13.20
CA CYS A 63 0.20 8.64 -12.80
C CYS A 63 -1.26 9.13 -12.81
N LYS A 64 -1.66 9.83 -13.87
CA LYS A 64 -3.01 10.33 -14.07
C LYS A 64 -3.84 9.45 -15.00
N ASN A 65 -3.20 8.83 -16.01
CA ASN A 65 -3.85 8.00 -17.01
C ASN A 65 -3.65 6.52 -16.65
N LEU A 66 -4.59 5.97 -15.88
CA LEU A 66 -4.57 4.56 -15.48
C LEU A 66 -4.84 3.68 -16.70
N LEU A 67 -3.92 2.77 -17.02
CA LEU A 67 -4.06 1.75 -18.04
C LEU A 67 -4.75 0.50 -17.48
N VAL A 68 -4.26 0.03 -16.34
CA VAL A 68 -4.80 -1.16 -15.68
C VAL A 68 -4.52 -1.12 -14.18
N GLN A 69 -5.49 -1.58 -13.40
CA GLN A 69 -5.31 -1.87 -11.98
C GLN A 69 -4.93 -3.35 -11.84
N MET A 70 -3.83 -3.61 -11.13
CA MET A 70 -3.38 -4.96 -10.86
C MET A 70 -4.25 -5.62 -9.78
N PRO A 71 -4.38 -6.95 -9.77
CA PRO A 71 -4.92 -7.67 -8.62
C PRO A 71 -4.17 -7.33 -7.33
N ALA A 72 -4.82 -7.49 -6.18
CA ALA A 72 -4.13 -7.37 -4.90
C ALA A 72 -3.01 -8.42 -4.79
N THR A 73 -1.90 -8.07 -4.13
CA THR A 73 -0.82 -9.04 -3.89
C THR A 73 -1.33 -10.24 -3.09
N ASP A 74 -0.91 -11.43 -3.48
CA ASP A 74 -1.23 -12.71 -2.85
C ASP A 74 -0.45 -12.94 -1.54
N SER A 75 -0.58 -14.13 -0.95
CA SER A 75 0.15 -14.54 0.26
C SER A 75 1.67 -14.60 0.08
N ASN A 76 2.16 -14.69 -1.15
CA ASN A 76 3.59 -14.62 -1.48
C ASN A 76 4.05 -13.18 -1.72
N GLY A 77 3.16 -12.19 -1.50
CA GLY A 77 3.43 -10.78 -1.78
C GLY A 77 3.55 -10.48 -3.27
N THR A 78 2.95 -11.30 -4.15
CA THR A 78 3.08 -11.12 -5.59
C THR A 78 1.76 -10.73 -6.25
N SER A 79 1.87 -9.88 -7.28
CA SER A 79 0.78 -9.55 -8.19
C SER A 79 1.34 -9.47 -9.60
N GLU A 80 0.58 -9.95 -10.58
CA GLU A 80 0.99 -9.96 -11.99
C GLU A 80 -0.20 -9.60 -12.87
N VAL A 81 0.09 -8.87 -13.95
CA VAL A 81 -0.89 -8.53 -14.98
C VAL A 81 -0.25 -8.55 -16.35
N GLU A 82 -1.01 -9.00 -17.33
CA GLU A 82 -0.68 -8.91 -18.75
C GLU A 82 -1.41 -7.72 -19.36
N LEU A 83 -0.74 -6.94 -20.18
CA LEU A 83 -1.29 -5.76 -20.85
C LEU A 83 -0.73 -5.60 -22.25
N PRO A 84 -1.48 -4.93 -23.16
CA PRO A 84 -0.99 -4.58 -24.49
C PRO A 84 0.21 -3.62 -24.38
N LYS A 85 1.29 -3.92 -25.12
CA LYS A 85 2.44 -3.03 -25.23
C LYS A 85 2.14 -1.92 -26.25
N THR A 86 1.45 -0.89 -25.80
CA THR A 86 1.15 0.30 -26.62
C THR A 86 2.25 1.35 -26.57
N GLN A 87 3.16 1.25 -25.62
CA GLN A 87 4.32 2.12 -25.40
C GLN A 87 5.47 1.33 -24.74
N ASP A 88 6.69 1.86 -24.78
CA ASP A 88 7.87 1.16 -24.24
C ASP A 88 8.00 1.26 -22.73
N THR A 89 7.50 2.32 -22.14
CA THR A 89 7.62 2.57 -20.69
C THR A 89 6.26 2.92 -20.10
N VAL A 90 5.90 2.26 -19.01
CA VAL A 90 4.75 2.58 -18.19
C VAL A 90 5.20 2.88 -16.76
N TYR A 91 4.30 3.39 -15.94
CA TYR A 91 4.59 3.80 -14.57
C TYR A 91 3.74 3.01 -13.60
N LEU A 92 4.41 2.33 -12.67
CA LEU A 92 3.76 1.56 -11.61
C LEU A 92 3.67 2.44 -10.36
N LYS A 93 2.51 2.47 -9.71
CA LYS A 93 2.29 3.18 -8.45
C LYS A 93 1.37 2.39 -7.54
N GLU A 94 1.64 2.41 -6.25
CA GLU A 94 0.76 1.81 -5.26
C GLU A 94 -0.52 2.64 -5.10
N ILE A 95 -1.68 1.97 -5.16
CA ILE A 95 -3.02 2.57 -4.99
C ILE A 95 -3.52 2.36 -3.56
N SER A 96 -3.34 1.15 -3.03
CA SER A 96 -3.68 0.82 -1.66
C SER A 96 -2.66 -0.11 -1.04
N VAL A 97 -2.53 -0.02 0.26
CA VAL A 97 -1.56 -0.71 1.09
C VAL A 97 -2.31 -1.59 2.11
N PRO A 98 -1.75 -2.72 2.54
CA PRO A 98 -2.29 -3.48 3.65
C PRO A 98 -2.41 -2.64 4.92
N GLU A 99 -3.39 -2.98 5.77
CA GLU A 99 -3.58 -2.33 7.07
C GLU A 99 -2.29 -2.34 7.90
N GLY A 100 -2.00 -1.23 8.58
CA GLY A 100 -0.81 -1.06 9.42
C GLY A 100 0.44 -0.64 8.68
N TYR A 101 0.37 -0.43 7.36
CA TYR A 101 1.49 0.07 6.56
C TYR A 101 1.24 1.47 6.01
N LYS A 102 2.32 2.21 5.76
CA LYS A 102 2.28 3.49 5.08
C LYS A 102 2.25 3.28 3.57
N LEU A 103 1.37 4.00 2.87
CA LEU A 103 1.32 3.98 1.41
C LEU A 103 2.66 4.47 0.82
N ASN A 104 3.22 3.68 -0.09
CA ASN A 104 4.36 4.12 -0.88
C ASN A 104 3.87 5.05 -2.00
N THR A 105 4.28 6.31 -1.95
CA THR A 105 3.85 7.33 -2.93
C THR A 105 4.76 7.43 -4.15
N GLU A 106 5.84 6.65 -4.19
CA GLU A 106 6.78 6.62 -5.32
C GLU A 106 6.14 6.01 -6.56
N SER A 107 6.57 6.47 -7.72
CA SER A 107 6.27 5.84 -9.02
C SER A 107 7.50 5.17 -9.58
N PHE A 108 7.34 3.98 -10.16
CA PHE A 108 8.41 3.16 -10.71
C PHE A 108 8.28 3.10 -12.22
N ASN A 109 9.36 3.42 -12.93
CA ASN A 109 9.42 3.25 -14.37
C ASN A 109 9.52 1.76 -14.70
N VAL A 110 8.62 1.27 -15.54
CA VAL A 110 8.57 -0.13 -15.98
C VAL A 110 8.73 -0.18 -17.48
N LYS A 111 9.81 -0.77 -17.94
CA LYS A 111 10.04 -0.99 -19.37
C LYS A 111 9.27 -2.23 -19.81
N LEU A 112 8.44 -2.10 -20.82
CA LEU A 112 7.69 -3.19 -21.42
C LEU A 112 8.46 -3.82 -22.57
N GLU A 113 8.61 -5.13 -22.55
CA GLU A 113 9.19 -5.92 -23.65
C GLU A 113 8.18 -6.99 -24.07
N THR A 114 7.92 -7.07 -25.39
CA THR A 114 6.97 -8.03 -25.96
C THR A 114 7.30 -9.46 -25.53
N GLY A 115 6.30 -10.17 -25.00
CA GLY A 115 6.40 -11.56 -24.57
C GLY A 115 7.20 -11.77 -23.29
N LYS A 116 7.65 -10.70 -22.61
CA LYS A 116 8.45 -10.81 -21.38
C LYS A 116 7.72 -10.26 -20.16
N THR A 117 8.16 -10.74 -18.99
CA THR A 117 7.73 -10.24 -17.68
C THR A 117 8.78 -9.28 -17.11
N THR A 118 8.40 -8.03 -16.85
CA THR A 118 9.22 -7.07 -16.10
C THR A 118 8.82 -7.13 -14.63
N SER A 119 9.79 -7.37 -13.74
CA SER A 119 9.55 -7.50 -12.30
C SER A 119 9.98 -6.23 -11.56
N VAL A 120 9.13 -5.77 -10.62
CA VAL A 120 9.38 -4.62 -9.75
C VAL A 120 9.24 -5.04 -8.29
N ALA A 121 10.26 -4.74 -7.48
CA ALA A 121 10.22 -4.95 -6.04
C ALA A 121 9.83 -3.66 -5.33
N VAL A 122 8.79 -3.71 -4.51
CA VAL A 122 8.27 -2.56 -3.75
C VAL A 122 8.20 -2.91 -2.28
N THR A 123 8.61 -1.99 -1.41
CA THR A 123 8.54 -2.17 0.04
C THR A 123 7.67 -1.12 0.69
N ASN A 124 7.03 -1.46 1.83
CA ASN A 124 6.35 -0.50 2.69
C ASN A 124 6.95 -0.49 4.08
N GLU A 125 6.81 0.65 4.74
CA GLU A 125 7.15 0.83 6.16
C GLU A 125 5.89 0.63 7.01
N GLU A 126 6.06 -0.01 8.16
CA GLU A 126 5.01 -0.10 9.17
C GLU A 126 4.59 1.29 9.66
N GLN A 127 3.30 1.47 9.87
CA GLN A 127 2.75 2.65 10.49
C GLN A 127 2.94 2.55 12.01
N LYS A 128 3.68 3.49 12.58
CA LYS A 128 3.92 3.55 14.02
C LYS A 128 2.99 4.54 14.69
N GLY A 129 2.47 4.17 15.86
CA GLY A 129 1.78 5.06 16.77
C GLY A 129 2.75 5.89 17.62
N LYS A 130 2.24 6.95 18.25
CA LYS A 130 2.96 7.76 19.24
C LYS A 130 2.14 7.85 20.51
N ILE A 131 2.76 7.57 21.65
CA ILE A 131 2.19 7.82 22.96
C ILE A 131 2.81 9.11 23.51
N THR A 132 1.97 10.03 23.99
CA THR A 132 2.42 11.25 24.66
C THR A 132 1.83 11.26 26.07
N ILE A 133 2.68 11.34 27.07
CA ILE A 133 2.28 11.42 28.48
C ILE A 133 2.54 12.85 28.95
N ARG A 134 1.56 13.46 29.62
CA ARG A 134 1.70 14.75 30.28
C ARG A 134 1.48 14.57 31.76
N LYS A 135 2.48 14.89 32.58
CA LYS A 135 2.38 14.93 34.04
C LYS A 135 1.95 16.32 34.47
N LYS A 136 0.87 16.37 35.24
CA LYS A 136 0.41 17.60 35.91
C LYS A 136 0.28 17.34 37.38
N GLY A 137 0.42 18.39 38.17
CA GLY A 137 0.20 18.34 39.62
C GLY A 137 0.01 19.73 40.18
N GLU A 138 -0.36 19.79 41.45
CA GLU A 138 -0.56 21.04 42.15
C GLU A 138 0.78 21.64 42.61
N VAL A 139 0.94 22.93 42.37
CA VAL A 139 2.06 23.74 42.86
C VAL A 139 1.53 24.95 43.62
N LEU A 140 2.24 25.40 44.61
CA LEU A 140 1.94 26.64 45.30
C LEU A 140 2.15 27.78 44.30
N THR A 141 1.10 28.50 43.94
CA THR A 141 1.11 29.61 43.00
C THR A 141 1.09 30.98 43.69
N GLY A 142 0.74 31.00 44.95
CA GLY A 142 0.72 32.23 45.75
C GLY A 142 0.39 32.04 47.19
N VAL A 143 0.64 33.07 47.96
CA VAL A 143 0.24 33.15 49.37
C VAL A 143 -0.49 34.48 49.54
N THR A 144 -1.69 34.45 50.10
CA THR A 144 -2.50 35.65 50.40
C THR A 144 -2.84 35.70 51.86
N GLY A 145 -3.20 36.89 52.38
CA GLY A 145 -3.53 37.11 53.78
C GLY A 145 -2.49 37.97 54.53
N GLU A 146 -2.77 38.28 55.79
CA GLU A 146 -1.90 39.06 56.67
C GLU A 146 -1.15 38.13 57.60
N GLU A 147 -0.12 38.69 58.29
CA GLU A 147 0.70 37.93 59.24
C GLU A 147 -0.16 37.29 60.31
N GLY A 148 -0.08 35.97 60.45
CA GLY A 148 -0.88 35.16 61.36
C GLY A 148 -2.15 34.54 60.74
N ASN A 149 -2.53 34.92 59.49
CA ASN A 149 -3.66 34.32 58.79
C ASN A 149 -3.39 34.19 57.27
N LEU A 150 -2.43 33.33 56.92
CA LEU A 150 -2.01 33.13 55.54
C LEU A 150 -2.87 32.05 54.87
N THR A 151 -3.29 32.33 53.63
CA THR A 151 -3.95 31.35 52.75
C THR A 151 -3.02 30.96 51.60
N PHE A 152 -2.74 29.68 51.45
CA PHE A 152 -1.92 29.14 50.37
C PHE A 152 -2.80 28.85 49.16
N VAL A 153 -2.42 29.40 48.02
CA VAL A 153 -3.14 29.24 46.74
C VAL A 153 -2.36 28.25 45.90
N TYR A 154 -3.02 27.20 45.45
CA TYR A 154 -2.47 26.15 44.60
C TYR A 154 -3.06 26.22 43.20
N GLY A 155 -2.24 25.91 42.19
CA GLY A 155 -2.62 25.82 40.81
C GLY A 155 -2.00 24.59 40.18
N ASN A 156 -2.53 24.19 39.01
CA ASN A 156 -1.98 23.07 38.25
C ASN A 156 -0.83 23.57 37.37
N ALA A 157 0.30 22.86 37.40
CA ALA A 157 1.42 23.06 36.50
C ALA A 157 1.87 21.75 35.85
N ASP A 158 2.56 21.85 34.72
CA ASP A 158 3.20 20.72 34.09
C ASP A 158 4.51 20.40 34.81
N PHE A 159 4.77 19.12 35.07
CA PHE A 159 5.99 18.64 35.70
C PHE A 159 6.90 17.96 34.68
N ALA A 160 8.13 18.46 34.56
CA ALA A 160 9.20 17.81 33.83
C ALA A 160 9.95 16.80 34.70
N GLY A 161 10.62 15.83 34.07
CA GLY A 161 11.48 14.86 34.75
C GLY A 161 10.74 13.70 35.44
N ALA A 162 9.45 13.52 35.15
CA ALA A 162 8.75 12.32 35.60
C ALA A 162 9.08 11.12 34.69
N GLU A 163 9.56 10.05 35.29
CA GLU A 163 9.90 8.82 34.56
C GLU A 163 8.69 7.89 34.46
N TYR A 164 8.48 7.31 33.30
CA TYR A 164 7.43 6.34 33.03
C TYR A 164 7.99 5.13 32.31
N ASN A 165 7.60 3.97 32.75
CA ASN A 165 7.82 2.71 32.06
C ASN A 165 6.50 2.23 31.42
N ILE A 166 6.55 1.95 30.14
CA ILE A 166 5.42 1.41 29.38
C ILE A 166 5.63 -0.09 29.24
N TYR A 167 4.66 -0.87 29.70
CA TYR A 167 4.68 -2.31 29.62
C TYR A 167 3.60 -2.81 28.68
N ALA A 168 3.87 -3.92 27.98
CA ALA A 168 2.89 -4.60 27.15
C ALA A 168 1.78 -5.19 28.03
N ALA A 169 0.53 -4.76 27.84
CA ALA A 169 -0.62 -5.31 28.55
C ALA A 169 -0.98 -6.73 28.08
N GLU A 170 -0.68 -7.03 26.82
CA GLU A 170 -0.88 -8.32 26.17
C GLU A 170 0.27 -8.60 25.19
N ASP A 171 0.30 -9.79 24.60
CA ASP A 171 1.29 -10.12 23.57
C ASP A 171 1.14 -9.17 22.37
N ILE A 172 2.22 -8.48 22.00
CA ILE A 172 2.26 -7.57 20.85
C ILE A 172 2.91 -8.29 19.69
N TYR A 173 2.21 -8.36 18.56
CA TYR A 173 2.68 -8.96 17.33
C TYR A 173 2.99 -7.90 16.29
N SER A 174 3.94 -8.20 15.39
CA SER A 174 4.17 -7.38 14.19
C SER A 174 2.97 -7.48 13.23
N GLN A 175 2.97 -6.69 12.18
CA GLN A 175 1.87 -6.64 11.20
C GLN A 175 1.64 -7.98 10.47
N ASP A 176 2.61 -8.88 10.49
CA ASP A 176 2.46 -10.24 9.95
C ASP A 176 1.55 -11.13 10.83
N LYS A 177 1.18 -10.65 12.03
CA LYS A 177 0.35 -11.34 13.05
C LYS A 177 0.92 -12.67 13.54
N VAL A 178 2.18 -12.96 13.23
CA VAL A 178 2.90 -14.19 13.59
C VAL A 178 4.13 -13.88 14.45
N THR A 179 4.90 -12.86 14.06
CA THR A 179 6.12 -12.48 14.78
C THR A 179 5.77 -11.72 16.04
N LYS A 180 6.00 -12.34 17.21
CA LYS A 180 5.80 -11.69 18.50
C LYS A 180 6.94 -10.71 18.77
N VAL A 181 6.61 -9.44 19.01
CA VAL A 181 7.58 -8.35 19.29
C VAL A 181 7.78 -8.22 20.80
N HIS A 182 6.71 -8.25 21.59
CA HIS A 182 6.73 -8.23 23.05
C HIS A 182 5.74 -9.23 23.60
N LYS A 183 6.08 -9.81 24.75
CA LYS A 183 5.13 -10.60 25.55
C LYS A 183 4.37 -9.70 26.51
N ALA A 184 3.22 -10.15 26.96
CA ALA A 184 2.51 -9.52 28.07
C ALA A 184 3.44 -9.35 29.28
N GLY A 185 3.54 -8.13 29.81
CA GLY A 185 4.42 -7.76 30.91
C GLY A 185 5.84 -7.32 30.52
N ASP A 186 6.24 -7.45 29.26
CA ASP A 186 7.54 -6.94 28.79
C ASP A 186 7.60 -5.42 28.83
N LEU A 187 8.75 -4.86 29.20
CA LEU A 187 9.02 -3.42 29.06
C LEU A 187 9.11 -3.07 27.58
N VAL A 188 8.24 -2.17 27.14
CA VAL A 188 8.21 -1.68 25.76
C VAL A 188 9.10 -0.46 25.58
N GLU A 189 9.01 0.51 26.51
CA GLU A 189 9.71 1.79 26.42
C GLU A 189 9.80 2.45 27.79
N SER A 190 10.87 3.22 28.02
CA SER A 190 11.03 4.12 29.16
C SER A 190 11.06 5.55 28.66
N LEU A 191 10.25 6.43 29.27
CA LEU A 191 10.10 7.83 28.90
C LEU A 191 10.44 8.73 30.10
N THR A 192 11.09 9.87 29.85
CA THR A 192 11.41 10.91 30.83
C THR A 192 10.84 12.26 30.42
#